data_94218c10ad065a154a2e6c6633c3ab48
#
_entry.id   94218c10ad065a154a2e6c6633c3ab48
#
_cell.length_a   1.000
_cell.length_b   1.000
_cell.length_c   1.000
_cell.angle_alpha   90.00
_cell.angle_beta   90.00
_cell.angle_gamma   90.00
#
_symmetry.space_group_name_H-M   'P 1'
#
loop_
_entity.id
_entity.type
_entity.pdbx_description
1 polymer ?
#
loop_
_entity_poly.entity_id
_entity_poly.type
_entity_poly.pdbx_seq_one_letter_code
_entity_poly.pdbx_strand_id
1 'polypeptide(L)'
;EDCINTCDEGRVKKAKRMKSFISFAAGMAGLLFGLDIGVISGALPFITTHFELTSRLQEWVVSTMMLGAALGAMSTGWISFKLGRKKSLMSGAALFVLGSIGCACAPNVPILLISRVMLGFAVGIASYVAPLYLSEMSEKEDRGKLISMYQMMVTIGILVAFISDTIF
;
A
#
# COMPACT_ATOMS: atom_id res chain seq x y z
N GLU A 1 8.75 -43.91 15.24
CA GLU A 1 7.52 -43.24 14.74
C GLU A 1 7.30 -41.86 15.39
N ASP A 2 7.69 -41.65 16.67
CA ASP A 2 7.50 -40.39 17.39
C ASP A 2 8.40 -39.23 16.90
N CYS A 3 9.59 -39.52 16.37
CA CYS A 3 10.51 -38.48 15.85
C CYS A 3 10.03 -37.86 14.52
N ILE A 4 9.27 -38.57 13.71
CA ILE A 4 8.74 -38.08 12.44
C ILE A 4 7.57 -37.14 12.68
N ASN A 5 6.71 -37.47 13.64
CA ASN A 5 5.55 -36.65 14.02
C ASN A 5 5.96 -35.30 14.64
N THR A 6 6.97 -35.25 15.50
CA THR A 6 7.47 -34.01 16.10
C THR A 6 8.14 -33.06 15.11
N CYS A 7 8.85 -33.61 14.08
CA CYS A 7 9.40 -32.79 13.00
C CYS A 7 8.34 -32.18 12.09
N ASP A 8 7.24 -32.89 11.86
CA ASP A 8 6.15 -32.42 11.00
C ASP A 8 5.28 -31.38 11.71
N GLU A 9 5.00 -31.53 13.01
CA GLU A 9 4.33 -30.52 13.82
C GLU A 9 5.11 -29.20 13.89
N GLY A 10 6.41 -29.25 13.99
CA GLY A 10 7.28 -28.06 13.98
C GLY A 10 7.24 -27.31 12.64
N ARG A 11 7.20 -28.04 11.52
CA ARG A 11 7.06 -27.46 10.17
C ARG A 11 5.69 -26.84 9.97
N VAL A 12 4.63 -27.51 10.40
CA VAL A 12 3.25 -27.02 10.30
C VAL A 12 3.05 -25.76 11.15
N LYS A 13 3.55 -25.73 12.40
CA LYS A 13 3.52 -24.53 13.25
C LYS A 13 4.30 -23.36 12.65
N LYS A 14 5.47 -23.61 12.06
CA LYS A 14 6.29 -22.57 11.41
C LYS A 14 5.61 -22.03 10.15
N ALA A 15 4.99 -22.88 9.35
CA ALA A 15 4.21 -22.51 8.18
C ALA A 15 2.99 -21.68 8.57
N LYS A 16 2.26 -22.07 9.61
CA LYS A 16 1.08 -21.36 10.13
C LYS A 16 1.44 -19.97 10.68
N ARG A 17 2.56 -19.85 11.38
CA ARG A 17 3.08 -18.59 11.91
C ARG A 17 3.54 -17.65 10.78
N MET A 18 4.15 -18.21 9.74
CA MET A 18 4.58 -17.44 8.56
C MET A 18 3.38 -16.95 7.75
N LYS A 19 2.34 -17.78 7.55
CA LYS A 19 1.08 -17.37 6.90
C LYS A 19 0.41 -16.23 7.68
N SER A 20 0.31 -16.32 9.00
CA SER A 20 -0.27 -15.27 9.85
C SER A 20 0.51 -13.96 9.77
N PHE A 21 1.83 -14.01 9.76
CA PHE A 21 2.68 -12.81 9.64
C PHE A 21 2.52 -12.14 8.28
N ILE A 22 2.46 -12.92 7.21
CA ILE A 22 2.26 -12.41 5.84
C ILE A 22 0.87 -11.76 5.71
N SER A 23 -0.17 -12.38 6.27
CA SER A 23 -1.52 -11.83 6.27
C SER A 23 -1.60 -10.52 7.05
N PHE A 24 -0.93 -10.43 8.19
CA PHE A 24 -0.86 -9.21 8.97
C PHE A 24 -0.10 -8.10 8.25
N ALA A 25 1.06 -8.40 7.66
CA ALA A 25 1.84 -7.44 6.90
C ALA A 25 1.08 -6.90 5.67
N ALA A 26 0.35 -7.76 4.97
CA ALA A 26 -0.49 -7.34 3.86
C ALA A 26 -1.70 -6.52 4.31
N GLY A 27 -2.31 -6.86 5.45
CA GLY A 27 -3.37 -6.07 6.08
C GLY A 27 -2.89 -4.65 6.44
N MET A 28 -1.69 -4.54 7.04
CA MET A 28 -1.07 -3.25 7.35
C MET A 28 -0.79 -2.42 6.09
N ALA A 29 -0.33 -3.06 5.00
CA ALA A 29 -0.14 -2.38 3.72
C ALA A 29 -1.47 -1.86 3.15
N GLY A 30 -2.55 -2.62 3.27
CA GLY A 30 -3.90 -2.19 2.90
C GLY A 30 -4.38 -0.98 3.72
N LEU A 31 -4.16 -1.01 5.03
CA LEU A 31 -4.52 0.08 5.92
C LEU A 31 -3.76 1.37 5.59
N LEU A 32 -2.44 1.27 5.36
CA LEU A 32 -1.62 2.42 4.94
C LEU A 32 -2.10 3.00 3.60
N PHE A 33 -2.48 2.15 2.66
CA PHE A 33 -3.04 2.58 1.38
C PHE A 33 -4.37 3.32 1.57
N GLY A 34 -5.25 2.80 2.44
CA GLY A 34 -6.51 3.46 2.77
C GLY A 34 -6.31 4.82 3.45
N LEU A 35 -5.38 4.91 4.39
CA LEU A 35 -5.01 6.17 5.06
C LEU A 35 -4.50 7.21 4.06
N ASP A 36 -3.65 6.83 3.11
CA ASP A 36 -3.07 7.77 2.13
C ASP A 36 -4.15 8.38 1.23
N ILE A 37 -5.15 7.60 0.82
CA ILE A 37 -6.31 8.10 0.06
C ILE A 37 -7.14 9.08 0.89
N GLY A 38 -7.38 8.77 2.16
CA GLY A 38 -8.21 9.60 3.02
C GLY A 38 -7.51 10.90 3.42
N VAL A 39 -6.26 10.84 3.86
CA VAL A 39 -5.48 12.00 4.30
C VAL A 39 -5.36 13.08 3.23
N ILE A 40 -5.29 12.71 1.93
CA ILE A 40 -5.26 13.73 0.86
C ILE A 40 -6.55 14.55 0.82
N SER A 41 -7.68 13.92 1.14
CA SER A 41 -8.99 14.60 1.15
C SER A 41 -9.02 15.70 2.20
N GLY A 42 -8.51 15.44 3.41
CA GLY A 42 -8.46 16.42 4.48
C GLY A 42 -7.31 17.43 4.37
N ALA A 43 -6.15 16.99 3.87
CA ALA A 43 -4.99 17.85 3.68
C ALA A 43 -5.17 18.85 2.51
N LEU A 44 -6.02 18.55 1.53
CA LEU A 44 -6.20 19.37 0.34
C LEU A 44 -6.60 20.83 0.64
N PRO A 45 -7.55 21.13 1.55
CA PRO A 45 -7.89 22.50 1.92
C PRO A 45 -6.69 23.27 2.51
N PHE A 46 -5.90 22.63 3.37
CA PHE A 46 -4.72 23.25 3.99
C PHE A 46 -3.61 23.50 2.97
N ILE A 47 -3.36 22.56 2.08
CA ILE A 47 -2.39 22.71 0.99
C ILE A 47 -2.82 23.84 0.05
N THR A 48 -4.12 23.96 -0.22
CA THR A 48 -4.69 24.99 -1.06
C THR A 48 -4.50 26.38 -0.48
N THR A 49 -4.74 26.57 0.82
CA THR A 49 -4.55 27.85 1.49
C THR A 49 -3.08 28.22 1.65
N HIS A 50 -2.21 27.24 1.92
CA HIS A 50 -0.78 27.48 2.11
C HIS A 50 -0.03 27.84 0.81
N PHE A 51 -0.40 27.20 -0.30
CA PHE A 51 0.28 27.39 -1.60
C PHE A 51 -0.54 28.26 -2.58
N GLU A 52 -1.68 28.84 -2.15
CA GLU A 52 -2.61 29.60 -3.00
C GLU A 52 -2.95 28.88 -4.31
N LEU A 53 -3.25 27.56 -4.20
CA LEU A 53 -3.44 26.72 -5.36
C LEU A 53 -4.71 27.11 -6.13
N THR A 54 -4.56 27.30 -7.43
CA THR A 54 -5.69 27.39 -8.35
C THR A 54 -6.39 26.03 -8.43
N SER A 55 -7.71 26.02 -8.67
CA SER A 55 -8.52 24.78 -8.79
C SER A 55 -7.90 23.74 -9.74
N ARG A 56 -7.26 24.19 -10.82
CA ARG A 56 -6.52 23.30 -11.73
C ARG A 56 -5.32 22.60 -11.08
N LEU A 57 -4.58 23.28 -10.21
CA LEU A 57 -3.44 22.69 -9.52
C LEU A 57 -3.88 21.68 -8.47
N GLN A 58 -5.04 21.89 -7.83
CA GLN A 58 -5.63 20.92 -6.93
C GLN A 58 -5.97 19.60 -7.68
N GLU A 59 -6.59 19.70 -8.84
CA GLU A 59 -6.89 18.54 -9.68
C GLU A 59 -5.61 17.81 -10.09
N TRP A 60 -4.53 18.53 -10.40
CA TRP A 60 -3.23 17.92 -10.71
C TRP A 60 -2.63 17.19 -9.51
N VAL A 61 -2.71 17.73 -8.31
CA VAL A 61 -2.20 17.09 -7.07
C VAL A 61 -2.88 15.74 -6.82
N VAL A 62 -4.17 15.64 -7.08
CA VAL A 62 -4.92 14.38 -6.93
C VAL A 62 -4.65 13.44 -8.10
N SER A 63 -4.69 13.95 -9.33
CA SER A 63 -4.57 13.14 -10.56
C SER A 63 -3.18 12.54 -10.74
N THR A 64 -2.12 13.25 -10.34
CA THR A 64 -0.73 12.76 -10.46
C THR A 64 -0.48 11.49 -9.66
N MET A 65 -1.13 11.32 -8.51
CA MET A 65 -1.05 10.08 -7.74
C MET A 65 -1.70 8.92 -8.50
N MET A 66 -2.86 9.14 -9.13
CA MET A 66 -3.53 8.10 -9.93
C MET A 66 -2.72 7.71 -11.15
N LEU A 67 -2.09 8.70 -11.83
CA LEU A 67 -1.16 8.42 -12.94
C LEU A 67 0.04 7.60 -12.47
N GLY A 68 0.63 7.95 -11.33
CA GLY A 68 1.70 7.18 -10.71
C GLY A 68 1.27 5.73 -10.42
N ALA A 69 0.08 5.54 -9.86
CA ALA A 69 -0.47 4.21 -9.55
C ALA A 69 -0.70 3.37 -10.81
N ALA A 70 -1.23 3.96 -11.88
CA ALA A 70 -1.40 3.29 -13.16
C ALA A 70 -0.05 2.83 -13.75
N LEU A 71 0.95 3.70 -13.78
CA LEU A 71 2.30 3.38 -14.24
C LEU A 71 2.97 2.32 -13.36
N GLY A 72 2.79 2.41 -12.05
CA GLY A 72 3.24 1.43 -11.07
C GLY A 72 2.63 0.05 -11.32
N ALA A 73 1.33 -0.02 -11.49
CA ALA A 73 0.62 -1.28 -11.76
C ALA A 73 1.06 -1.92 -13.08
N MET A 74 1.21 -1.13 -14.15
CA MET A 74 1.67 -1.62 -15.47
C MET A 74 3.11 -2.16 -15.41
N SER A 75 4.01 -1.46 -14.73
CA SER A 75 5.41 -1.87 -14.60
C SER A 75 5.62 -3.04 -13.63
N THR A 76 4.68 -3.24 -12.71
CA THR A 76 4.78 -4.26 -11.65
C THR A 76 4.83 -5.68 -12.18
N GLY A 77 4.12 -5.99 -13.26
CA GLY A 77 4.19 -7.30 -13.91
C GLY A 77 5.62 -7.67 -14.28
N TRP A 78 6.33 -6.76 -14.90
CA TRP A 78 7.72 -6.93 -15.33
C TRP A 78 8.72 -6.92 -14.16
N ILE A 79 8.53 -6.00 -13.20
CA ILE A 79 9.34 -5.88 -11.98
C ILE A 79 9.21 -7.15 -11.14
N SER A 80 7.99 -7.63 -10.94
CA SER A 80 7.70 -8.84 -10.17
C SER A 80 8.26 -10.11 -10.80
N PHE A 81 8.33 -10.15 -12.13
CA PHE A 81 8.96 -11.26 -12.86
C PHE A 81 10.48 -11.28 -12.68
N LYS A 82 11.16 -10.12 -12.71
CA LYS A 82 12.62 -10.04 -12.58
C LYS A 82 13.14 -10.11 -11.14
N LEU A 83 12.52 -9.40 -10.21
CA LEU A 83 12.99 -9.30 -8.82
C LEU A 83 12.35 -10.34 -7.89
N GLY A 84 11.25 -10.93 -8.29
CA GLY A 84 10.43 -11.80 -7.44
C GLY A 84 9.49 -11.02 -6.52
N ARG A 85 8.39 -11.66 -6.11
CA ARG A 85 7.26 -11.03 -5.39
C ARG A 85 7.66 -10.31 -4.11
N LYS A 86 8.47 -10.97 -3.27
CA LYS A 86 8.93 -10.43 -1.99
C LYS A 86 9.75 -9.16 -2.14
N LYS A 87 10.70 -9.16 -3.09
CA LYS A 87 11.56 -7.99 -3.32
C LYS A 87 10.78 -6.83 -3.95
N SER A 88 9.82 -7.11 -4.83
CA SER A 88 8.93 -6.10 -5.41
C SER A 88 8.07 -5.42 -4.34
N LEU A 89 7.54 -6.19 -3.38
CA LEU A 89 6.78 -5.62 -2.27
C LEU A 89 7.66 -4.75 -1.36
N MET A 90 8.89 -5.18 -1.08
CA MET A 90 9.86 -4.41 -0.30
C MET A 90 10.27 -3.12 -1.01
N SER A 91 10.48 -3.15 -2.33
CA SER A 91 10.79 -1.95 -3.12
C SER A 91 9.61 -0.97 -3.15
N GLY A 92 8.38 -1.47 -3.26
CA GLY A 92 7.16 -0.67 -3.13
C GLY A 92 7.07 0.02 -1.77
N ALA A 93 7.32 -0.70 -0.68
CA ALA A 93 7.31 -0.14 0.67
C ALA A 93 8.40 0.93 0.87
N ALA A 94 9.61 0.72 0.35
CA ALA A 94 10.69 1.70 0.42
C ALA A 94 10.35 2.97 -0.37
N LEU A 95 9.81 2.83 -1.59
CA LEU A 95 9.34 3.97 -2.39
C LEU A 95 8.19 4.71 -1.70
N PHE A 96 7.29 4.01 -1.01
CA PHE A 96 6.21 4.62 -0.25
C PHE A 96 6.75 5.51 0.88
N VAL A 97 7.72 5.03 1.65
CA VAL A 97 8.35 5.80 2.73
C VAL A 97 9.06 7.03 2.18
N LEU A 98 9.83 6.89 1.10
CA LEU A 98 10.51 8.01 0.45
C LEU A 98 9.53 9.05 -0.11
N GLY A 99 8.46 8.59 -0.76
CA GLY A 99 7.42 9.47 -1.29
C GLY A 99 6.66 10.21 -0.17
N SER A 100 6.37 9.52 0.94
CA SER A 100 5.71 10.11 2.11
C SER A 100 6.56 11.20 2.77
N ILE A 101 7.85 10.94 2.98
CA ILE A 101 8.80 11.93 3.49
C ILE A 101 8.91 13.11 2.50
N GLY A 102 8.98 12.82 1.20
CA GLY A 102 9.02 13.85 0.16
C GLY A 102 7.78 14.75 0.17
N CYS A 103 6.58 14.20 0.39
CA CYS A 103 5.36 14.99 0.54
C CYS A 103 5.36 15.84 1.81
N ALA A 104 5.84 15.29 2.94
CA ALA A 104 5.88 16.01 4.22
C ALA A 104 6.88 17.17 4.22
N CYS A 105 7.99 17.02 3.50
CA CYS A 105 9.07 18.02 3.41
C CYS A 105 8.99 18.90 2.15
N ALA A 106 7.91 18.84 1.38
CA ALA A 106 7.81 19.56 0.11
C ALA A 106 7.75 21.09 0.31
N PRO A 107 8.79 21.86 -0.06
CA PRO A 107 8.80 23.32 0.04
C PRO A 107 8.02 23.99 -1.10
N ASN A 108 7.81 23.27 -2.21
CA ASN A 108 7.21 23.80 -3.43
C ASN A 108 6.24 22.79 -4.07
N VAL A 109 5.24 23.32 -4.80
CA VAL A 109 4.24 22.51 -5.54
C VAL A 109 4.87 21.48 -6.49
N PRO A 110 5.90 21.78 -7.31
CA PRO A 110 6.51 20.77 -8.18
C PRO A 110 7.09 19.58 -7.42
N ILE A 111 7.74 19.82 -6.28
CA ILE A 111 8.30 18.73 -5.45
C ILE A 111 7.16 17.89 -4.85
N LEU A 112 6.08 18.52 -4.42
CA LEU A 112 4.88 17.83 -3.96
C LEU A 112 4.31 16.91 -5.07
N LEU A 113 4.18 17.41 -6.29
CA LEU A 113 3.68 16.62 -7.43
C LEU A 113 4.57 15.41 -7.72
N ILE A 114 5.89 15.57 -7.75
CA ILE A 114 6.84 14.47 -7.97
C ILE A 114 6.71 13.43 -6.85
N SER A 115 6.64 13.87 -5.61
CA SER A 115 6.46 12.98 -4.45
C SER A 115 5.14 12.22 -4.52
N ARG A 116 4.06 12.84 -5.01
CA ARG A 116 2.76 12.21 -5.27
C ARG A 116 2.83 11.14 -6.36
N VAL A 117 3.54 11.39 -7.45
CA VAL A 117 3.77 10.37 -8.48
C VAL A 117 4.54 9.18 -7.90
N MET A 118 5.56 9.42 -7.08
CA MET A 118 6.32 8.35 -6.42
C MET A 118 5.46 7.53 -5.46
N LEU A 119 4.62 8.20 -4.65
CA LEU A 119 3.64 7.54 -3.78
C LEU A 119 2.66 6.69 -4.61
N GLY A 120 2.08 7.27 -5.65
CA GLY A 120 1.20 6.55 -6.56
C GLY A 120 1.86 5.32 -7.15
N PHE A 121 3.10 5.44 -7.62
CA PHE A 121 3.86 4.32 -8.17
C PHE A 121 4.07 3.20 -7.14
N ALA A 122 4.43 3.54 -5.92
CA ALA A 122 4.57 2.60 -4.81
C ALA A 122 3.26 1.88 -4.49
N VAL A 123 2.16 2.63 -4.44
CA VAL A 123 0.80 2.13 -4.24
C VAL A 123 0.39 1.18 -5.39
N GLY A 124 0.69 1.54 -6.64
CA GLY A 124 0.43 0.70 -7.80
C GLY A 124 1.14 -0.66 -7.70
N ILE A 125 2.41 -0.67 -7.28
CA ILE A 125 3.15 -1.92 -7.02
C ILE A 125 2.47 -2.72 -5.91
N ALA A 126 2.17 -2.09 -4.77
CA ALA A 126 1.60 -2.76 -3.62
C ALA A 126 0.21 -3.34 -3.90
N SER A 127 -0.66 -2.60 -4.58
CA SER A 127 -2.03 -3.02 -4.92
C SER A 127 -2.07 -4.27 -5.80
N TYR A 128 -1.08 -4.45 -6.66
CA TYR A 128 -0.98 -5.63 -7.52
C TYR A 128 -0.29 -6.79 -6.81
N VAL A 129 0.86 -6.52 -6.18
CA VAL A 129 1.71 -7.58 -5.61
C VAL A 129 1.11 -8.16 -4.32
N ALA A 130 0.47 -7.34 -3.48
CA ALA A 130 -0.04 -7.80 -2.19
C ALA A 130 -1.13 -8.88 -2.34
N PRO A 131 -2.23 -8.69 -3.10
CA PRO A 131 -3.23 -9.74 -3.27
C PRO A 131 -2.69 -10.93 -4.04
N LEU A 132 -1.78 -10.73 -4.99
CA LEU A 132 -1.14 -11.79 -5.73
C LEU A 132 -0.27 -12.67 -4.81
N TYR A 133 0.54 -12.06 -3.95
CA TYR A 133 1.36 -12.76 -2.98
C TYR A 133 0.51 -13.51 -1.95
N LEU A 134 -0.56 -12.90 -1.47
CA LEU A 134 -1.53 -13.55 -0.60
C LEU A 134 -2.17 -14.78 -1.28
N SER A 135 -2.56 -14.65 -2.53
CA SER A 135 -3.19 -15.76 -3.28
C SER A 135 -2.25 -16.93 -3.53
N GLU A 136 -0.95 -16.67 -3.71
CA GLU A 136 0.05 -17.72 -3.94
C GLU A 136 0.47 -18.45 -2.65
N MET A 137 0.50 -17.71 -1.52
CA MET A 137 0.88 -18.28 -0.23
C MET A 137 -0.27 -18.95 0.52
N SER A 138 -1.50 -18.75 0.06
CA SER A 138 -2.71 -19.27 0.70
C SER A 138 -3.14 -20.59 0.08
N GLU A 139 -3.72 -21.46 0.90
CA GLU A 139 -4.48 -22.63 0.43
C GLU A 139 -5.73 -22.17 -0.32
N LYS A 140 -6.23 -23.00 -1.23
CA LYS A 140 -7.36 -22.65 -2.11
C LYS A 140 -8.60 -22.15 -1.34
N GLU A 141 -8.84 -22.72 -0.16
CA GLU A 141 -9.99 -22.38 0.70
C GLU A 141 -9.84 -21.03 1.41
N ASP A 142 -8.61 -20.62 1.73
CA ASP A 142 -8.35 -19.39 2.50
C ASP A 142 -8.08 -18.15 1.63
N ARG A 143 -7.88 -18.31 0.32
CA ARG A 143 -7.57 -17.22 -0.61
C ARG A 143 -8.60 -16.09 -0.55
N GLY A 144 -9.88 -16.45 -0.61
CA GLY A 144 -10.98 -15.49 -0.57
C GLY A 144 -11.00 -14.68 0.74
N LYS A 145 -10.81 -15.37 1.87
CA LYS A 145 -10.79 -14.72 3.20
C LYS A 145 -9.65 -13.71 3.32
N LEU A 146 -8.46 -14.06 2.85
CA LEU A 146 -7.28 -13.21 2.95
C LEU A 146 -7.37 -11.97 2.04
N ILE A 147 -7.91 -12.12 0.83
CA ILE A 147 -8.14 -11.01 -0.08
C ILE A 147 -9.23 -10.09 0.48
N SER A 148 -10.32 -10.65 1.02
CA SER A 148 -11.38 -9.87 1.67
C SER A 148 -10.87 -9.13 2.90
N MET A 149 -9.98 -9.75 3.70
CA MET A 149 -9.36 -9.11 4.86
C MET A 149 -8.47 -7.93 4.44
N TYR A 150 -7.68 -8.08 3.37
CA TYR A 150 -6.90 -6.98 2.80
C TYR A 150 -7.80 -5.81 2.40
N GLN A 151 -8.88 -6.09 1.65
CA GLN A 151 -9.83 -5.07 1.19
C GLN A 151 -10.55 -4.38 2.37
N MET A 152 -10.90 -5.14 3.39
CA MET A 152 -11.50 -4.60 4.62
C MET A 152 -10.53 -3.64 5.34
N MET A 153 -9.23 -3.96 5.41
CA MET A 153 -8.22 -3.09 6.00
C MET A 153 -8.04 -1.78 5.20
N VAL A 154 -8.12 -1.83 3.87
CA VAL A 154 -8.14 -0.61 3.03
C VAL A 154 -9.33 0.27 3.38
N THR A 155 -10.52 -0.31 3.49
CA THR A 155 -11.75 0.43 3.84
C THR A 155 -11.69 1.03 5.25
N ILE A 156 -11.16 0.28 6.21
CA ILE A 156 -10.93 0.79 7.58
C ILE A 156 -9.93 1.95 7.57
N GLY A 157 -8.85 1.85 6.78
CA GLY A 157 -7.87 2.93 6.62
C GLY A 157 -8.50 4.22 6.10
N ILE A 158 -9.34 4.13 5.08
CA ILE A 158 -10.10 5.27 4.54
C ILE A 158 -11.03 5.87 5.61
N LEU A 159 -11.77 5.02 6.33
CA LEU A 159 -12.68 5.46 7.39
C LEU A 159 -11.93 6.20 8.50
N VAL A 160 -10.82 5.65 8.96
CA VAL A 160 -10.00 6.27 10.01
C VAL A 160 -9.46 7.62 9.56
N ALA A 161 -9.03 7.74 8.29
CA ALA A 161 -8.57 9.00 7.74
C ALA A 161 -9.68 10.06 7.72
N PHE A 162 -10.89 9.71 7.24
CA PHE A 162 -12.02 10.64 7.25
C PHE A 162 -12.45 11.07 8.66
N ILE A 163 -12.41 10.16 9.63
CA ILE A 163 -12.68 10.51 11.04
C ILE A 163 -11.61 11.48 11.56
N SER A 164 -10.35 11.24 11.24
CA SER A 164 -9.25 12.12 11.62
C SER A 164 -9.42 13.52 11.02
N ASP A 165 -9.76 13.61 9.73
CA ASP A 165 -10.01 14.87 9.03
C ASP A 165 -11.20 15.67 9.62
N THR A 166 -12.18 14.97 10.21
CA THR A 166 -13.35 15.62 10.81
C THR A 166 -13.03 16.18 12.21
N ILE A 167 -12.00 15.68 12.88
CA ILE A 167 -11.60 16.11 14.23
C ILE A 167 -10.63 17.29 14.18
N PHE A 168 -9.85 17.41 13.11
CA PHE A 168 -8.88 18.51 12.91
C PHE A 168 -9.41 19.57 11.96
#